data_2f7abb18bab01ebf9abecd382f05a80d
#
_entry.id   2f7abb18bab01ebf9abecd382f05a80d
#
_cell.length_a   1.000
_cell.length_b   1.000
_cell.length_c   1.000
_cell.angle_alpha   90.00
_cell.angle_beta   90.00
_cell.angle_gamma   90.00
#
_symmetry.space_group_name_H-M   'P 1'
#
loop_
_entity.id
_entity.type
_entity.pdbx_description
1 polymer ?
#
loop_
_entity_poly.entity_id
_entity_poly.type
_entity_poly.pdbx_seq_one_letter_code
_entity_poly.pdbx_strand_id
1 'polypeptide(L)'
;AVSRRRTADPTGTVAGFADARGDWLPLACTLNCTLAVDRVAALLHLDREAVEPGRGVTLLPYLDGERTPNLPGASGLLHGLRHDTTGGQLLQAAYDGAVHALLGALDLVLEEDADRSAPLLLIGGGARGTAWQETVRRLSGRPVQVPEAKELVALGAAAQAAGLLTGEDPAAVARRWNTAAGPVLEAVERDEETLARISGVLSDAAPLLDRDH
;
A
#
# COMPACT_ATOMS: atom_id res chain seq x y z
N ALA A 1 -4.27 1.73 9.97
CA ALA A 1 -5.63 2.11 10.40
C ALA A 1 -5.61 2.55 11.86
N VAL A 2 -6.67 3.21 12.34
CA VAL A 2 -6.92 3.49 13.76
C VAL A 2 -8.20 2.75 14.13
N SER A 3 -8.20 2.03 15.24
CA SER A 3 -9.34 1.25 15.72
C SER A 3 -9.57 1.50 17.22
N ARG A 4 -10.82 1.51 17.64
CA ARG A 4 -11.18 1.52 19.07
C ARG A 4 -11.14 0.12 19.68
N ARG A 5 -11.05 -0.91 18.87
CA ARG A 5 -10.98 -2.30 19.31
C ARG A 5 -9.55 -2.79 19.25
N ARG A 6 -9.15 -3.55 20.26
CA ARG A 6 -7.85 -4.22 20.25
C ARG A 6 -7.84 -5.30 19.17
N THR A 7 -6.87 -5.21 18.28
CA THR A 7 -6.64 -6.26 17.28
C THR A 7 -6.08 -7.50 17.99
N ALA A 8 -6.70 -8.64 17.74
CA ALA A 8 -6.24 -9.94 18.18
C ALA A 8 -6.25 -10.90 16.99
N ASP A 9 -5.09 -11.07 16.37
CA ASP A 9 -4.90 -11.99 15.26
C ASP A 9 -3.95 -13.12 15.70
N PRO A 10 -4.48 -14.35 15.91
CA PRO A 10 -3.66 -15.50 16.33
C PRO A 10 -2.70 -15.97 15.22
N THR A 11 -2.91 -15.59 13.98
CA THR A 11 -2.01 -15.94 12.86
C THR A 11 -0.74 -15.07 12.84
N GLY A 12 -0.75 -13.92 13.53
CA GLY A 12 0.35 -12.97 13.57
C GLY A 12 0.51 -12.15 12.28
N THR A 13 -0.43 -12.23 11.36
CA THR A 13 -0.42 -11.44 10.11
C THR A 13 -0.67 -9.96 10.39
N VAL A 14 -1.59 -9.67 11.32
CA VAL A 14 -1.90 -8.31 11.78
C VAL A 14 -1.32 -8.08 13.17
N ALA A 15 -0.39 -7.14 13.28
CA ALA A 15 0.11 -6.67 14.56
C ALA A 15 -0.81 -5.58 15.13
N GLY A 16 -0.98 -5.57 16.46
CA GLY A 16 -1.75 -4.56 17.17
C GLY A 16 -0.84 -3.71 18.06
N PHE A 17 -0.81 -2.41 17.82
CA PHE A 17 -0.10 -1.43 18.65
C PHE A 17 -1.09 -0.50 19.32
N ALA A 18 -0.77 -0.02 20.53
CA ALA A 18 -1.51 1.07 21.15
C ALA A 18 -1.09 2.40 20.54
N ASP A 19 -2.04 3.31 20.38
CA ASP A 19 -1.74 4.69 20.04
C ASP A 19 -1.53 5.55 21.31
N ALA A 20 -1.21 6.84 21.12
CA ALA A 20 -0.98 7.77 22.24
C ALA A 20 -2.26 8.25 22.94
N ARG A 21 -3.46 7.85 22.46
CA ARG A 21 -4.76 8.30 22.96
C ARG A 21 -5.57 7.18 23.64
N GLY A 22 -5.03 5.95 23.65
CA GLY A 22 -5.72 4.78 24.18
C GLY A 22 -6.53 4.00 23.15
N ASP A 23 -6.42 4.37 21.88
CA ASP A 23 -6.92 3.61 20.73
C ASP A 23 -5.85 2.60 20.24
N TRP A 24 -6.15 1.88 19.16
CA TRP A 24 -5.29 0.83 18.64
C TRP A 24 -4.88 1.13 17.18
N LEU A 25 -3.69 0.68 16.82
CA LEU A 25 -3.10 0.80 15.47
C LEU A 25 -2.90 -0.61 14.91
N PRO A 26 -3.93 -1.23 14.30
CA PRO A 26 -3.73 -2.47 13.56
C PRO A 26 -2.79 -2.22 12.38
N LEU A 27 -1.81 -3.09 12.22
CA LEU A 27 -0.76 -3.00 11.20
C LEU A 27 -0.61 -4.34 10.49
N ALA A 28 -0.74 -4.33 9.18
CA ALA A 28 -0.28 -5.39 8.29
C ALA A 28 0.89 -4.86 7.44
N CYS A 29 1.89 -5.69 7.21
CA CYS A 29 3.09 -5.31 6.47
C CYS A 29 3.19 -6.07 5.15
N THR A 30 3.63 -5.38 4.10
CA THR A 30 4.19 -5.98 2.88
C THR A 30 5.68 -5.72 2.84
N LEU A 31 6.45 -6.63 2.23
CA LEU A 31 7.89 -6.46 2.01
C LEU A 31 8.17 -5.78 0.68
N ASN A 32 7.35 -6.07 -0.32
CA ASN A 32 7.52 -5.65 -1.71
C ASN A 32 6.54 -4.54 -2.09
N CYS A 33 6.79 -3.35 -1.59
CA CYS A 33 6.04 -2.16 -1.96
C CYS A 33 6.78 -1.37 -3.06
N THR A 34 7.15 -0.13 -2.78
CA THR A 34 7.87 0.72 -3.74
C THR A 34 9.26 0.21 -4.08
N LEU A 35 9.91 -0.56 -3.19
CA LEU A 35 11.23 -1.15 -3.46
C LEU A 35 11.20 -2.15 -4.64
N ALA A 36 10.16 -2.96 -4.74
CA ALA A 36 10.00 -3.87 -5.88
C ALA A 36 9.79 -3.12 -7.18
N VAL A 37 8.98 -2.04 -7.16
CA VAL A 37 8.80 -1.16 -8.31
C VAL A 37 10.12 -0.51 -8.73
N ASP A 38 10.92 0.00 -7.77
CA ASP A 38 12.24 0.56 -8.04
C ASP A 38 13.17 -0.46 -8.70
N ARG A 39 13.12 -1.69 -8.20
CA ARG A 39 13.93 -2.77 -8.77
C ARG A 39 13.52 -3.12 -10.19
N VAL A 40 12.23 -3.20 -10.47
CA VAL A 40 11.71 -3.46 -11.83
C VAL A 40 12.06 -2.31 -12.77
N ALA A 41 11.84 -1.06 -12.37
CA ALA A 41 12.23 0.12 -13.15
C ALA A 41 13.73 0.10 -13.51
N ALA A 42 14.59 -0.22 -12.54
CA ALA A 42 16.03 -0.33 -12.74
C ALA A 42 16.39 -1.47 -13.71
N LEU A 43 15.75 -2.63 -13.63
CA LEU A 43 15.95 -3.76 -14.55
C LEU A 43 15.54 -3.42 -15.98
N LEU A 44 14.51 -2.60 -16.14
CA LEU A 44 14.00 -2.16 -17.44
C LEU A 44 14.74 -0.91 -17.96
N HIS A 45 15.62 -0.30 -17.17
CA HIS A 45 16.27 0.99 -17.47
C HIS A 45 15.25 2.12 -17.74
N LEU A 46 14.14 2.12 -17.02
CA LEU A 46 13.07 3.11 -17.12
C LEU A 46 13.03 4.03 -15.90
N ASP A 47 12.54 5.26 -16.13
CA ASP A 47 12.07 6.11 -15.04
C ASP A 47 10.82 5.48 -14.39
N ARG A 48 10.64 5.70 -13.08
CA ARG A 48 9.48 5.17 -12.33
C ARG A 48 8.14 5.64 -12.86
N GLU A 49 8.09 6.83 -13.45
CA GLU A 49 6.86 7.40 -14.00
C GLU A 49 6.61 6.97 -15.46
N ALA A 50 7.52 6.21 -16.07
CA ALA A 50 7.41 5.74 -17.46
C ALA A 50 6.49 4.52 -17.59
N VAL A 51 5.32 4.58 -16.96
CA VAL A 51 4.29 3.54 -17.01
C VAL A 51 3.42 3.68 -18.26
N GLU A 52 2.94 2.56 -18.76
CA GLU A 52 1.96 2.49 -19.84
C GLU A 52 0.79 1.59 -19.41
N PRO A 53 -0.46 1.84 -19.90
CA PRO A 53 -1.60 1.02 -19.55
C PRO A 53 -1.32 -0.48 -19.76
N GLY A 54 -1.48 -1.27 -18.71
CA GLY A 54 -1.29 -2.73 -18.74
C GLY A 54 -2.27 -3.39 -19.71
N ARG A 55 -1.78 -4.31 -20.56
CA ARG A 55 -2.59 -5.08 -21.50
C ARG A 55 -2.63 -6.56 -21.13
N GLY A 56 -3.10 -6.84 -19.90
CA GLY A 56 -3.20 -8.23 -19.41
C GLY A 56 -1.89 -8.81 -18.87
N VAL A 57 -0.81 -8.03 -18.81
CA VAL A 57 0.42 -8.41 -18.11
C VAL A 57 0.17 -8.35 -16.61
N THR A 58 0.65 -9.34 -15.89
CA THR A 58 0.58 -9.41 -14.43
C THR A 58 1.97 -9.70 -13.87
N LEU A 59 2.38 -8.94 -12.89
CA LEU A 59 3.60 -9.20 -12.13
C LEU A 59 3.24 -9.31 -10.66
N LEU A 60 3.60 -10.43 -10.04
CA LEU A 60 3.59 -10.61 -8.60
C LEU A 60 4.98 -10.26 -8.07
N PRO A 61 5.17 -9.08 -7.46
CA PRO A 61 6.51 -8.55 -7.19
C PRO A 61 7.07 -9.06 -5.85
N TYR A 62 6.92 -10.34 -5.55
CA TYR A 62 7.32 -10.94 -4.27
C TYR A 62 8.81 -11.30 -4.26
N LEU A 63 9.63 -10.29 -4.54
CA LEU A 63 11.08 -10.42 -4.56
C LEU A 63 11.59 -10.73 -3.15
N ASP A 64 12.34 -11.83 -3.01
CA ASP A 64 12.89 -12.28 -1.73
C ASP A 64 11.81 -12.59 -0.66
N GLY A 65 10.65 -13.08 -1.10
CA GLY A 65 9.51 -13.41 -0.25
C GLY A 65 8.50 -12.27 -0.06
N GLU A 66 7.36 -12.59 0.53
CA GLU A 66 6.33 -11.62 0.93
C GLU A 66 5.74 -12.00 2.30
N ARG A 67 5.35 -10.99 3.07
CA ARG A 67 4.73 -11.17 4.38
C ARG A 67 3.21 -11.13 4.34
N THR A 68 2.65 -10.30 3.47
CA THR A 68 1.20 -10.24 3.21
C THR A 68 0.96 -10.16 1.70
N PRO A 69 0.53 -11.29 1.09
CA PRO A 69 0.28 -12.62 1.66
C PRO A 69 1.53 -13.27 2.27
N ASN A 70 1.32 -14.25 3.19
CA ASN A 70 2.44 -14.94 3.85
C ASN A 70 3.08 -15.98 2.91
N LEU A 71 4.08 -15.54 2.18
CA LEU A 71 4.82 -16.31 1.17
C LEU A 71 6.33 -16.07 1.35
N PRO A 72 6.94 -16.55 2.44
CA PRO A 72 8.33 -16.23 2.79
C PRO A 72 9.36 -16.76 1.81
N GLY A 73 9.05 -17.82 1.08
CA GLY A 73 9.92 -18.42 0.06
C GLY A 73 9.61 -17.95 -1.37
N ALA A 74 8.69 -17.02 -1.55
CA ALA A 74 8.29 -16.59 -2.89
C ALA A 74 9.40 -15.83 -3.62
N SER A 75 9.34 -15.91 -4.94
CA SER A 75 10.09 -15.05 -5.86
C SER A 75 9.11 -14.34 -6.80
N GLY A 76 9.60 -13.30 -7.50
CA GLY A 76 8.78 -12.57 -8.46
C GLY A 76 8.27 -13.48 -9.58
N LEU A 77 7.00 -13.30 -9.97
CA LEU A 77 6.38 -14.05 -11.06
C LEU A 77 5.79 -13.10 -12.08
N LEU A 78 6.09 -13.33 -13.34
CA LEU A 78 5.59 -12.57 -14.47
C LEU A 78 4.73 -13.46 -15.36
N HIS A 79 3.52 -13.02 -15.66
CA HIS A 79 2.55 -13.73 -16.49
C HIS A 79 1.97 -12.83 -17.58
N GLY A 80 1.55 -13.41 -18.71
CA GLY A 80 0.85 -12.69 -19.76
C GLY A 80 1.74 -11.92 -20.72
N LEU A 81 3.05 -12.23 -20.80
CA LEU A 81 3.95 -11.64 -21.79
C LEU A 81 3.54 -11.97 -23.22
N ARG A 82 3.64 -10.97 -24.09
CA ARG A 82 3.42 -11.09 -25.54
C ARG A 82 4.58 -10.43 -26.28
N HIS A 83 4.66 -10.67 -27.59
CA HIS A 83 5.70 -10.09 -28.44
C HIS A 83 5.70 -8.56 -28.49
N ASP A 84 4.54 -7.95 -28.28
CA ASP A 84 4.33 -6.50 -28.29
C ASP A 84 4.29 -5.87 -26.89
N THR A 85 4.60 -6.65 -25.83
CA THR A 85 4.65 -6.12 -24.47
C THR A 85 5.80 -5.14 -24.32
N THR A 86 5.49 -3.93 -23.87
CA THR A 86 6.47 -2.85 -23.64
C THR A 86 7.04 -2.86 -22.23
N GLY A 87 8.17 -2.19 -22.04
CA GLY A 87 8.74 -1.98 -20.69
C GLY A 87 7.82 -1.18 -19.78
N GLY A 88 7.10 -0.19 -20.31
CA GLY A 88 6.14 0.61 -19.55
C GLY A 88 4.95 -0.21 -19.03
N GLN A 89 4.50 -1.19 -19.81
CA GLN A 89 3.45 -2.13 -19.38
C GLN A 89 3.93 -3.08 -18.29
N LEU A 90 5.19 -3.54 -18.36
CA LEU A 90 5.82 -4.34 -17.32
C LEU A 90 5.97 -3.55 -16.01
N LEU A 91 6.36 -2.28 -16.13
CA LEU A 91 6.47 -1.38 -14.98
C LEU A 91 5.10 -1.13 -14.34
N GLN A 92 4.05 -0.89 -15.15
CA GLN A 92 2.68 -0.76 -14.63
C GLN A 92 2.22 -2.05 -13.93
N ALA A 93 2.54 -3.22 -14.46
CA ALA A 93 2.21 -4.49 -13.82
C ALA A 93 2.90 -4.65 -12.45
N ALA A 94 4.12 -4.12 -12.28
CA ALA A 94 4.79 -4.08 -10.97
C ALA A 94 4.07 -3.18 -9.97
N TYR A 95 3.59 -2.01 -10.41
CA TYR A 95 2.75 -1.13 -9.59
C TYR A 95 1.45 -1.83 -9.20
N ASP A 96 0.77 -2.44 -10.16
CA ASP A 96 -0.51 -3.12 -9.95
C ASP A 96 -0.38 -4.26 -8.93
N GLY A 97 0.65 -5.10 -9.06
CA GLY A 97 0.91 -6.19 -8.14
C GLY A 97 1.27 -5.73 -6.72
N ALA A 98 2.11 -4.69 -6.60
CA ALA A 98 2.46 -4.12 -5.31
C ALA A 98 1.25 -3.48 -4.60
N VAL A 99 0.43 -2.73 -5.33
CA VAL A 99 -0.78 -2.12 -4.79
C VAL A 99 -1.83 -3.18 -4.46
N HIS A 100 -1.98 -4.24 -5.27
CA HIS A 100 -2.87 -5.36 -4.96
C HIS A 100 -2.51 -6.00 -3.60
N ALA A 101 -1.23 -6.26 -3.33
CA ALA A 101 -0.78 -6.79 -2.04
C ALA A 101 -1.09 -5.81 -0.88
N LEU A 102 -0.89 -4.50 -1.08
CA LEU A 102 -1.23 -3.49 -0.09
C LEU A 102 -2.74 -3.41 0.19
N LEU A 103 -3.58 -3.53 -0.83
CA LEU A 103 -5.03 -3.54 -0.64
C LEU A 103 -5.48 -4.79 0.11
N GLY A 104 -4.88 -5.96 -0.17
CA GLY A 104 -5.10 -7.17 0.63
C GLY A 104 -4.69 -6.98 2.10
N ALA A 105 -3.54 -6.35 2.35
CA ALA A 105 -3.10 -6.01 3.70
C ALA A 105 -4.05 -4.99 4.37
N LEU A 106 -4.57 -4.02 3.62
CA LEU A 106 -5.55 -3.06 4.12
C LEU A 106 -6.85 -3.74 4.55
N ASP A 107 -7.35 -4.69 3.76
CA ASP A 107 -8.59 -5.43 4.08
C ASP A 107 -8.47 -6.24 5.38
N LEU A 108 -7.26 -6.73 5.71
CA LEU A 108 -7.01 -7.43 6.98
C LEU A 108 -7.05 -6.53 8.22
N VAL A 109 -6.75 -5.23 8.05
CA VAL A 109 -6.71 -4.27 9.18
C VAL A 109 -7.97 -3.43 9.30
N LEU A 110 -8.88 -3.48 8.33
CA LEU A 110 -10.14 -2.76 8.38
C LEU A 110 -11.19 -3.57 9.16
N GLU A 111 -11.91 -2.91 10.05
CA GLU A 111 -13.08 -3.47 10.70
C GLU A 111 -14.23 -3.64 9.69
N GLU A 112 -15.19 -4.53 9.99
CA GLU A 112 -16.34 -4.79 9.11
C GLU A 112 -17.19 -3.53 8.86
N ASP A 113 -17.29 -2.67 9.87
CA ASP A 113 -18.03 -1.40 9.85
C ASP A 113 -17.17 -0.20 9.44
N ALA A 114 -15.94 -0.41 8.99
CA ALA A 114 -15.07 0.66 8.53
C ALA A 114 -15.66 1.38 7.29
N ASP A 115 -15.56 2.71 7.29
CA ASP A 115 -15.91 3.50 6.11
C ASP A 115 -14.92 3.25 4.97
N ARG A 116 -15.35 2.42 4.02
CA ARG A 116 -14.53 2.08 2.84
C ARG A 116 -14.51 3.18 1.78
N SER A 117 -15.28 4.25 1.94
CA SER A 117 -15.26 5.42 1.08
C SER A 117 -14.29 6.52 1.55
N ALA A 118 -13.82 6.44 2.79
CA ALA A 118 -12.88 7.40 3.36
C ALA A 118 -11.57 7.44 2.56
N PRO A 119 -10.91 8.61 2.43
CA PRO A 119 -9.66 8.74 1.72
C PRO A 119 -8.55 7.82 2.26
N LEU A 120 -7.76 7.25 1.36
CA LEU A 120 -6.51 6.59 1.71
C LEU A 120 -5.42 7.63 1.89
N LEU A 121 -4.86 7.69 3.09
CA LEU A 121 -3.74 8.59 3.37
C LEU A 121 -2.43 7.91 2.98
N LEU A 122 -1.78 8.42 1.93
CA LEU A 122 -0.47 7.94 1.48
C LEU A 122 0.65 8.77 2.09
N ILE A 123 1.54 8.12 2.81
CA ILE A 123 2.68 8.76 3.46
C ILE A 123 3.99 8.06 3.09
N GLY A 124 5.10 8.76 3.27
CA GLY A 124 6.43 8.26 2.96
C GLY A 124 6.96 8.70 1.58
N GLY A 125 8.20 8.36 1.28
CA GLY A 125 8.89 8.82 0.07
C GLY A 125 8.22 8.36 -1.23
N GLY A 126 7.76 7.11 -1.28
CA GLY A 126 7.08 6.54 -2.44
C GLY A 126 5.70 7.12 -2.73
N ALA A 127 5.05 7.72 -1.74
CA ALA A 127 3.70 8.27 -1.87
C ALA A 127 3.59 9.48 -2.81
N ARG A 128 4.73 10.10 -3.19
CA ARG A 128 4.77 11.32 -4.01
C ARG A 128 4.79 11.06 -5.51
N GLY A 129 5.04 9.82 -5.95
CA GLY A 129 5.04 9.44 -7.36
C GLY A 129 3.62 9.44 -7.93
N THR A 130 3.45 10.05 -9.10
CA THR A 130 2.15 10.12 -9.79
C THR A 130 1.63 8.74 -10.17
N ALA A 131 2.50 7.88 -10.73
CA ALA A 131 2.13 6.51 -11.10
C ALA A 131 1.67 5.70 -9.89
N TRP A 132 2.30 5.90 -8.71
CA TRP A 132 1.87 5.27 -7.47
C TRP A 132 0.48 5.73 -7.01
N GLN A 133 0.27 7.05 -6.96
CA GLN A 133 -1.00 7.65 -6.56
C GLN A 133 -2.15 7.20 -7.47
N GLU A 134 -1.93 7.26 -8.78
CA GLU A 134 -2.91 6.85 -9.77
C GLU A 134 -3.23 5.35 -9.69
N THR A 135 -2.22 4.51 -9.46
CA THR A 135 -2.45 3.06 -9.31
C THR A 135 -3.24 2.75 -8.04
N VAL A 136 -2.88 3.38 -6.90
CA VAL A 136 -3.65 3.21 -5.65
C VAL A 136 -5.09 3.68 -5.84
N ARG A 137 -5.30 4.85 -6.44
CA ARG A 137 -6.63 5.39 -6.70
C ARG A 137 -7.46 4.48 -7.59
N ARG A 138 -6.89 4.01 -8.71
CA ARG A 138 -7.55 3.14 -9.67
C ARG A 138 -7.91 1.78 -9.08
N LEU A 139 -6.99 1.11 -8.40
CA LEU A 139 -7.25 -0.22 -7.85
C LEU A 139 -8.09 -0.20 -6.58
N SER A 140 -8.03 0.85 -5.77
CA SER A 140 -8.86 0.95 -4.58
C SER A 140 -10.28 1.48 -4.86
N GLY A 141 -10.45 2.28 -5.91
CA GLY A 141 -11.69 3.04 -6.16
C GLY A 141 -11.95 4.12 -5.11
N ARG A 142 -10.93 4.48 -4.30
CA ARG A 142 -11.07 5.41 -3.17
C ARG A 142 -10.35 6.73 -3.44
N PRO A 143 -10.80 7.83 -2.81
CA PRO A 143 -10.00 9.05 -2.81
C PRO A 143 -8.62 8.79 -2.18
N VAL A 144 -7.60 9.49 -2.67
CA VAL A 144 -6.23 9.39 -2.15
C VAL A 144 -5.78 10.76 -1.67
N GLN A 145 -5.34 10.84 -0.42
CA GLN A 145 -4.79 12.05 0.16
C GLN A 145 -3.29 11.91 0.38
N VAL A 146 -2.52 12.88 -0.09
CA VAL A 146 -1.07 12.91 0.08
C VAL A 146 -0.68 14.17 0.86
N PRO A 147 -0.30 14.04 2.15
CA PRO A 147 0.10 15.18 2.96
C PRO A 147 1.32 15.91 2.37
N GLU A 148 1.26 17.24 2.38
CA GLU A 148 2.39 18.08 1.96
C GLU A 148 3.53 18.07 2.98
N ALA A 149 3.20 17.89 4.25
CA ALA A 149 4.18 17.83 5.33
C ALA A 149 5.17 16.69 5.12
N LYS A 150 6.43 16.97 5.40
CA LYS A 150 7.49 15.96 5.45
C LYS A 150 7.61 15.42 6.87
N GLU A 151 8.27 14.27 7.03
CA GLU A 151 8.59 13.69 8.33
C GLU A 151 7.38 13.56 9.28
N LEU A 152 6.26 13.05 8.74
CA LEU A 152 5.00 12.93 9.48
C LEU A 152 5.12 12.15 10.78
N VAL A 153 6.01 11.15 10.85
CA VAL A 153 6.27 10.38 12.08
C VAL A 153 6.89 11.30 13.14
N ALA A 154 7.89 12.12 12.77
CA ALA A 154 8.49 13.08 13.67
C ALA A 154 7.51 14.18 14.11
N LEU A 155 6.66 14.66 13.20
CA LEU A 155 5.60 15.60 13.52
C LEU A 155 4.58 15.00 14.50
N GLY A 156 4.22 13.73 14.35
CA GLY A 156 3.38 13.03 15.30
C GLY A 156 3.99 12.93 16.69
N ALA A 157 5.28 12.59 16.78
CA ALA A 157 6.01 12.58 18.05
C ALA A 157 6.10 13.98 18.68
N ALA A 158 6.35 15.02 17.87
CA ALA A 158 6.36 16.41 18.34
C ALA A 158 4.97 16.85 18.85
N ALA A 159 3.89 16.44 18.21
CA ALA A 159 2.53 16.75 18.66
C ALA A 159 2.21 16.07 20.01
N GLN A 160 2.70 14.84 20.23
CA GLN A 160 2.59 14.16 21.52
C GLN A 160 3.37 14.91 22.63
N ALA A 161 4.62 15.30 22.35
CA ALA A 161 5.42 16.07 23.29
C ALA A 161 4.80 17.44 23.62
N ALA A 162 4.28 18.15 22.62
CA ALA A 162 3.57 19.39 22.82
C ALA A 162 2.29 19.21 23.67
N GLY A 163 1.53 18.15 23.39
CA GLY A 163 0.36 17.80 24.18
C GLY A 163 0.65 17.56 25.67
N LEU A 164 1.76 16.85 25.96
CA LEU A 164 2.22 16.64 27.35
C LEU A 164 2.60 17.95 28.03
N LEU A 165 3.23 18.88 27.32
CA LEU A 165 3.66 20.18 27.87
C LEU A 165 2.48 21.14 28.11
N THR A 166 1.48 21.10 27.24
CA THR A 166 0.34 22.04 27.28
C THR A 166 -0.91 21.49 27.93
N GLY A 167 -0.98 20.18 28.18
CA GLY A 167 -2.18 19.49 28.64
C GLY A 167 -3.25 19.31 27.56
N GLU A 168 -2.91 19.55 26.29
CA GLU A 168 -3.82 19.38 25.15
C GLU A 168 -3.81 17.92 24.64
N ASP A 169 -4.91 17.50 24.02
CA ASP A 169 -4.95 16.26 23.23
C ASP A 169 -3.95 16.33 22.06
N PRO A 170 -3.00 15.38 21.91
CA PRO A 170 -2.04 15.38 20.81
C PRO A 170 -2.69 15.47 19.43
N ALA A 171 -3.88 14.89 19.24
CA ALA A 171 -4.58 15.01 17.97
C ALA A 171 -5.13 16.44 17.74
N ALA A 172 -5.49 17.18 18.79
CA ALA A 172 -5.85 18.59 18.66
C ALA A 172 -4.64 19.42 18.25
N VAL A 173 -3.46 19.13 18.82
CA VAL A 173 -2.20 19.77 18.41
C VAL A 173 -1.90 19.49 16.94
N ALA A 174 -1.96 18.21 16.52
CA ALA A 174 -1.71 17.82 15.12
C ALA A 174 -2.68 18.48 14.14
N ARG A 175 -3.96 18.57 14.50
CA ARG A 175 -4.97 19.32 13.70
C ARG A 175 -4.63 20.80 13.59
N ARG A 176 -4.26 21.45 14.69
CA ARG A 176 -3.85 22.86 14.69
C ARG A 176 -2.63 23.11 13.83
N TRP A 177 -1.68 22.18 13.80
CA TRP A 177 -0.50 22.25 12.94
C TRP A 177 -0.80 21.85 11.48
N ASN A 178 -2.01 21.37 11.21
CA ASN A 178 -2.45 20.94 9.88
C ASN A 178 -1.53 19.88 9.24
N THR A 179 -1.04 18.95 10.06
CA THR A 179 -0.02 17.96 9.63
C THR A 179 -0.49 17.03 8.52
N ALA A 180 -1.80 16.80 8.40
CA ALA A 180 -2.38 15.94 7.37
C ALA A 180 -2.84 16.72 6.12
N ALA A 181 -2.65 18.05 6.06
CA ALA A 181 -3.05 18.82 4.88
C ALA A 181 -2.29 18.40 3.64
N GLY A 182 -3.01 18.31 2.54
CA GLY A 182 -2.47 17.99 1.24
C GLY A 182 -3.57 17.78 0.21
N PRO A 183 -3.22 17.68 -1.07
CA PRO A 183 -4.19 17.44 -2.13
C PRO A 183 -4.93 16.11 -1.90
N VAL A 184 -6.20 16.11 -2.23
CA VAL A 184 -7.04 14.91 -2.30
C VAL A 184 -7.33 14.64 -3.76
N LEU A 185 -6.92 13.50 -4.25
CA LEU A 185 -7.28 13.00 -5.56
C LEU A 185 -8.62 12.28 -5.42
N GLU A 186 -9.63 12.76 -6.14
CA GLU A 186 -10.98 12.20 -6.10
C GLU A 186 -11.02 10.72 -6.51
N ALA A 187 -11.98 9.98 -5.99
CA ALA A 187 -12.19 8.58 -6.35
C ALA A 187 -12.45 8.43 -7.86
N VAL A 188 -12.03 7.30 -8.40
CA VAL A 188 -12.37 6.86 -9.76
C VAL A 188 -13.05 5.49 -9.68
N GLU A 189 -13.64 5.04 -10.77
CA GLU A 189 -14.17 3.68 -10.86
C GLU A 189 -13.07 2.66 -10.54
N ARG A 190 -13.40 1.70 -9.69
CA ARG A 190 -12.45 0.66 -9.27
C ARG A 190 -12.18 -0.32 -10.40
N ASP A 191 -10.93 -0.60 -10.68
CA ASP A 191 -10.51 -1.53 -11.73
C ASP A 191 -10.58 -2.98 -11.24
N GLU A 192 -11.81 -3.50 -11.21
CA GLU A 192 -12.09 -4.88 -10.78
C GLU A 192 -11.49 -5.92 -11.72
N GLU A 193 -11.36 -5.61 -13.02
CA GLU A 193 -10.78 -6.52 -14.00
C GLU A 193 -9.30 -6.80 -13.68
N THR A 194 -8.52 -5.75 -13.42
CA THR A 194 -7.10 -5.89 -13.04
C THR A 194 -6.96 -6.62 -11.71
N LEU A 195 -7.79 -6.31 -10.71
CA LEU A 195 -7.75 -6.98 -9.41
C LEU A 195 -8.08 -8.47 -9.54
N ALA A 196 -9.13 -8.82 -10.27
CA ALA A 196 -9.53 -10.21 -10.50
C ALA A 196 -8.44 -11.00 -11.25
N ARG A 197 -7.81 -10.38 -12.25
CA ARG A 197 -6.70 -10.97 -13.01
C ARG A 197 -5.50 -11.27 -12.11
N ILE A 198 -5.09 -10.32 -11.27
CA ILE A 198 -3.95 -10.50 -10.35
C ILE A 198 -4.27 -11.59 -9.33
N SER A 199 -5.48 -11.58 -8.75
CA SER A 199 -5.92 -12.60 -7.79
C SER A 199 -5.97 -13.99 -8.42
N GLY A 200 -6.42 -14.10 -9.68
CA GLY A 200 -6.42 -15.34 -10.44
C GLY A 200 -5.00 -15.88 -10.64
N VAL A 201 -4.07 -15.04 -11.12
CA VAL A 201 -2.67 -15.44 -11.30
C VAL A 201 -2.03 -15.84 -9.97
N LEU A 202 -2.30 -15.12 -8.88
CA LEU A 202 -1.80 -15.46 -7.54
C LEU A 202 -2.31 -16.84 -7.09
N SER A 203 -3.59 -17.12 -7.28
CA SER A 203 -4.20 -18.40 -6.95
C SER A 203 -3.61 -19.56 -7.77
N ASP A 204 -3.47 -19.38 -9.07
CA ASP A 204 -2.94 -20.41 -9.98
C ASP A 204 -1.45 -20.66 -9.76
N ALA A 205 -0.71 -19.62 -9.37
CA ALA A 205 0.72 -19.69 -9.10
C ALA A 205 1.06 -20.13 -7.67
N ALA A 206 0.09 -20.33 -6.77
CA ALA A 206 0.35 -20.69 -5.37
C ALA A 206 1.35 -21.84 -5.21
N PRO A 207 1.27 -22.97 -6.00
CA PRO A 207 2.25 -24.06 -5.87
C PRO A 207 3.68 -23.70 -6.29
N LEU A 208 3.87 -22.61 -7.04
CA LEU A 208 5.18 -22.11 -7.45
C LEU A 208 5.75 -21.12 -6.43
N LEU A 209 4.87 -20.40 -5.72
CA LEU A 209 5.24 -19.37 -4.76
C LEU A 209 5.50 -19.93 -3.35
N ASP A 210 4.92 -21.09 -3.02
CA ASP A 210 5.04 -21.75 -1.71
C ASP A 210 6.17 -22.78 -1.67
N ARG A 211 7.22 -22.59 -2.48
CA ARG A 211 8.38 -23.52 -2.47
C ARG A 211 9.39 -23.02 -1.45
N ASP A 212 9.65 -23.86 -0.45
CA ASP A 212 10.86 -23.75 0.38
C ASP A 212 12.09 -23.95 -0.54
N HIS A 213 12.90 -22.91 -0.68
CA HIS A 213 14.17 -22.92 -1.39
C HIS A 213 15.34 -23.10 -0.42
#